data_04b5bc7f767d591f18b1f33343db9609
#
_entry.id   04b5bc7f767d591f18b1f33343db9609
#
_cell.length_a   1.000
_cell.length_b   1.000
_cell.length_c   1.000
_cell.angle_alpha   90.00
_cell.angle_beta   90.00
_cell.angle_gamma   90.00
#
_symmetry.space_group_name_H-M   'P 1'
#
loop_
_entity.id
_entity.type
_entity.pdbx_description
1 polymer ?
#
loop_
_entity_poly.entity_id
_entity_poly.type
_entity_poly.pdbx_seq_one_letter_code
_entity_poly.pdbx_strand_id
1 'polypeptide(L)'
;TLAWLALSVSYWLAFAIAVLNGAFLVRIFVIQHDCGHASFFNNRTAQDWVGRTLGVLTLTPYDVWRRTHSIHHSHHGNLDHRGIGDVLTLTVEEYRARSAWGRFWYRTYRNPVVLFVLGPSYLFILQNRLPFGLMHSGWRYWTSAMGTNAMIAIGLALMIWLGGFMPVLLIY
;
A
#
# COMPACT_ATOMS: atom_id res chain seq x y z
N THR A 1 6.68 -20.31 0.21
CA THR A 1 5.22 -20.45 0.37
C THR A 1 4.69 -21.71 -0.29
N LEU A 2 3.46 -22.15 0.06
CA LEU A 2 2.80 -23.28 -0.59
C LEU A 2 2.64 -23.07 -2.11
N ALA A 3 2.45 -21.82 -2.55
CA ALA A 3 2.37 -21.47 -3.96
C ALA A 3 3.64 -21.85 -4.73
N TRP A 4 4.81 -21.64 -4.12
CA TRP A 4 6.08 -22.04 -4.74
C TRP A 4 6.23 -23.55 -4.85
N LEU A 5 5.85 -24.29 -3.82
CA LEU A 5 5.85 -25.77 -3.87
C LEU A 5 4.84 -26.29 -4.90
N ALA A 6 3.70 -25.61 -5.07
CA ALA A 6 2.68 -25.97 -6.05
C ALA A 6 3.14 -25.81 -7.50
N LEU A 7 4.18 -25.01 -7.80
CA LEU A 7 4.73 -24.86 -9.16
C LEU A 7 5.27 -26.20 -9.72
N SER A 8 5.79 -27.08 -8.87
CA SER A 8 6.24 -28.40 -9.28
C SER A 8 5.10 -29.36 -9.66
N VAL A 9 3.85 -29.00 -9.30
CA VAL A 9 2.65 -29.79 -9.56
C VAL A 9 1.83 -29.17 -10.70
N SER A 10 1.48 -27.90 -10.60
CA SER A 10 0.64 -27.21 -11.58
C SER A 10 0.75 -25.69 -11.45
N TYR A 11 0.89 -24.97 -12.55
CA TYR A 11 0.83 -23.52 -12.60
C TYR A 11 -0.54 -22.98 -12.15
N TRP A 12 -1.63 -23.66 -12.49
CA TRP A 12 -2.98 -23.25 -12.08
C TRP A 12 -3.19 -23.37 -10.57
N LEU A 13 -2.65 -24.44 -9.97
CA LEU A 13 -2.67 -24.62 -8.52
C LEU A 13 -1.83 -23.53 -7.83
N ALA A 14 -0.64 -23.26 -8.35
CA ALA A 14 0.20 -22.19 -7.84
C ALA A 14 -0.48 -20.81 -7.93
N PHE A 15 -1.14 -20.52 -9.05
CA PHE A 15 -1.92 -19.29 -9.24
C PHE A 15 -3.10 -19.19 -8.25
N ALA A 16 -3.87 -20.24 -8.07
CA ALA A 16 -4.97 -20.25 -7.10
C ALA A 16 -4.49 -19.98 -5.66
N ILE A 17 -3.36 -20.59 -5.27
CA ILE A 17 -2.75 -20.33 -3.96
C ILE A 17 -2.18 -18.90 -3.87
N ALA A 18 -1.63 -18.35 -4.97
CA ALA A 18 -1.17 -16.96 -4.99
C ALA A 18 -2.31 -15.96 -4.78
N VAL A 19 -3.49 -16.21 -5.37
CA VAL A 19 -4.70 -15.40 -5.09
C VAL A 19 -5.08 -15.44 -3.61
N LEU A 20 -5.03 -16.63 -2.97
CA LEU A 20 -5.25 -16.76 -1.53
C LEU A 20 -4.19 -16.01 -0.71
N ASN A 21 -2.92 -16.04 -1.13
CA ASN A 21 -1.86 -15.24 -0.49
C ASN A 21 -2.19 -13.73 -0.54
N GLY A 22 -2.72 -13.22 -1.66
CA GLY A 22 -3.20 -11.85 -1.77
C GLY A 22 -4.28 -11.52 -0.74
N ALA A 23 -5.26 -12.42 -0.53
CA ALA A 23 -6.28 -12.26 0.51
C ALA A 23 -5.67 -12.21 1.93
N PHE A 24 -4.65 -13.03 2.21
CA PHE A 24 -3.91 -12.98 3.47
C PHE A 24 -3.14 -11.67 3.64
N LEU A 25 -2.52 -11.12 2.57
CA LEU A 25 -1.86 -9.81 2.63
C LEU A 25 -2.86 -8.70 2.97
N VAL A 26 -4.07 -8.74 2.42
CA VAL A 26 -5.15 -7.82 2.81
C VAL A 26 -5.48 -7.95 4.31
N ARG A 27 -5.58 -9.16 4.83
CA ARG A 27 -5.82 -9.39 6.28
C ARG A 27 -4.67 -8.85 7.14
N ILE A 28 -3.43 -9.03 6.72
CA ILE A 28 -2.25 -8.46 7.39
C ILE A 28 -2.32 -6.93 7.38
N PHE A 29 -2.72 -6.33 6.25
CA PHE A 29 -2.91 -4.88 6.16
C PHE A 29 -4.03 -4.38 7.09
N VAL A 30 -5.14 -5.12 7.24
CA VAL A 30 -6.21 -4.77 8.19
C VAL A 30 -5.68 -4.76 9.63
N ILE A 31 -4.86 -5.72 10.05
CA ILE A 31 -4.24 -5.71 11.39
C ILE A 31 -3.30 -4.49 11.54
N GLN A 32 -2.51 -4.18 10.51
CA GLN A 32 -1.67 -2.98 10.49
C GLN A 32 -2.51 -1.70 10.61
N HIS A 33 -3.64 -1.63 9.92
CA HIS A 33 -4.61 -0.55 9.96
C HIS A 33 -5.15 -0.34 11.38
N ASP A 34 -5.57 -1.41 12.04
CA ASP A 34 -6.08 -1.36 13.40
C ASP A 34 -5.00 -0.94 14.41
N CYS A 35 -3.74 -1.35 14.21
CA CYS A 35 -2.60 -0.80 14.93
C CYS A 35 -2.46 0.72 14.69
N GLY A 36 -2.68 1.19 13.47
CA GLY A 36 -2.66 2.62 13.12
C GLY A 36 -3.72 3.43 13.85
N HIS A 37 -4.89 2.87 14.05
CA HIS A 37 -6.00 3.43 14.82
C HIS A 37 -5.84 3.28 16.34
N ALA A 38 -4.78 2.65 16.80
CA ALA A 38 -4.56 2.35 18.22
C ALA A 38 -5.67 1.48 18.85
N SER A 39 -6.26 0.57 18.05
CA SER A 39 -7.41 -0.27 18.43
C SER A 39 -7.09 -1.75 18.61
N PHE A 40 -5.89 -2.20 18.20
CA PHE A 40 -5.53 -3.62 18.22
C PHE A 40 -4.94 -4.09 19.54
N PHE A 41 -4.07 -3.29 20.19
CA PHE A 41 -3.48 -3.57 21.51
C PHE A 41 -3.70 -2.40 22.48
N ASN A 42 -3.75 -2.69 23.78
CA ASN A 42 -3.77 -1.65 24.80
C ASN A 42 -2.43 -0.91 24.93
N ASN A 43 -1.33 -1.56 24.56
CA ASN A 43 0.02 -1.00 24.60
C ASN A 43 0.38 -0.31 23.27
N ARG A 44 0.57 1.01 23.32
CA ARG A 44 0.91 1.82 22.12
C ARG A 44 2.23 1.42 21.47
N THR A 45 3.25 1.13 22.29
CA THR A 45 4.55 0.70 21.77
C THR A 45 4.46 -0.63 21.04
N ALA A 46 3.71 -1.59 21.59
CA ALA A 46 3.45 -2.87 20.94
C ALA A 46 2.71 -2.68 19.60
N GLN A 47 1.67 -1.85 19.56
CA GLN A 47 0.96 -1.52 18.31
C GLN A 47 1.88 -0.93 17.24
N ASP A 48 2.71 0.06 17.63
CA ASP A 48 3.60 0.72 16.68
C ASP A 48 4.65 -0.25 16.12
N TRP A 49 5.21 -1.15 16.94
CA TRP A 49 6.16 -2.15 16.45
C TRP A 49 5.51 -3.24 15.59
N VAL A 50 4.35 -3.74 15.98
CA VAL A 50 3.59 -4.68 15.16
C VAL A 50 3.21 -4.02 13.84
N GLY A 51 2.68 -2.79 13.86
CA GLY A 51 2.34 -2.05 12.65
C GLY A 51 3.54 -1.84 11.71
N ARG A 52 4.73 -1.51 12.24
CA ARG A 52 5.97 -1.38 11.45
C ARG A 52 6.41 -2.71 10.85
N THR A 53 6.36 -3.80 11.61
CA THR A 53 6.73 -5.14 11.13
C THR A 53 5.79 -5.58 10.02
N LEU A 54 4.47 -5.44 10.21
CA LEU A 54 3.48 -5.76 9.19
C LEU A 54 3.60 -4.83 7.98
N GLY A 55 4.01 -3.58 8.18
CA GLY A 55 4.26 -2.60 7.13
C GLY A 55 5.38 -3.02 6.16
N VAL A 56 6.37 -3.79 6.61
CA VAL A 56 7.37 -4.39 5.72
C VAL A 56 6.71 -5.40 4.79
N LEU A 57 5.85 -6.28 5.34
CA LEU A 57 5.17 -7.32 4.56
C LEU A 57 4.14 -6.73 3.57
N THR A 58 3.49 -5.64 3.94
CA THR A 58 2.49 -4.95 3.11
C THR A 58 3.08 -3.83 2.25
N LEU A 59 4.41 -3.71 2.19
CA LEU A 59 5.14 -2.67 1.45
C LEU A 59 4.73 -1.24 1.84
N THR A 60 4.33 -1.03 3.10
CA THR A 60 3.74 0.22 3.59
C THR A 60 4.51 0.78 4.79
N PRO A 61 5.25 1.91 4.64
CA PRO A 61 5.91 2.57 5.77
C PRO A 61 4.90 3.03 6.81
N TYR A 62 4.85 2.35 7.95
CA TYR A 62 3.79 2.48 8.94
C TYR A 62 3.57 3.90 9.47
N ASP A 63 4.64 4.61 9.87
CA ASP A 63 4.48 5.95 10.45
C ASP A 63 4.05 7.00 9.41
N VAL A 64 4.47 6.84 8.14
CA VAL A 64 4.01 7.67 7.02
C VAL A 64 2.53 7.41 6.77
N TRP A 65 2.18 6.14 6.56
CA TRP A 65 0.81 5.72 6.27
C TRP A 65 -0.14 6.11 7.41
N ARG A 66 0.21 5.85 8.66
CA ARG A 66 -0.61 6.22 9.82
C ARG A 66 -0.92 7.70 9.84
N ARG A 67 0.05 8.57 9.54
CA ARG A 67 -0.16 10.03 9.52
C ARG A 67 -1.03 10.46 8.36
N THR A 68 -0.76 10.00 7.14
CA THR A 68 -1.57 10.34 5.97
C THR A 68 -2.99 9.80 6.10
N HIS A 69 -3.15 8.61 6.65
CA HIS A 69 -4.44 8.00 6.94
C HIS A 69 -5.25 8.77 8.01
N SER A 70 -4.59 9.27 9.04
CA SER A 70 -5.21 10.16 10.04
C SER A 70 -5.67 11.48 9.41
N ILE A 71 -4.89 12.06 8.47
CA ILE A 71 -5.29 13.25 7.72
C ILE A 71 -6.50 12.94 6.83
N HIS A 72 -6.48 11.78 6.14
CA HIS A 72 -7.61 11.31 5.34
C HIS A 72 -8.90 11.25 6.18
N HIS A 73 -8.87 10.60 7.35
CA HIS A 73 -10.04 10.53 8.23
C HIS A 73 -10.54 11.89 8.70
N SER A 74 -9.64 12.84 8.97
CA SER A 74 -10.03 14.17 9.44
C SER A 74 -10.65 15.06 8.35
N HIS A 75 -10.42 14.74 7.06
CA HIS A 75 -10.90 15.52 5.93
C HIS A 75 -11.80 14.72 4.97
N HIS A 76 -12.14 13.48 5.33
CA HIS A 76 -12.95 12.62 4.47
C HIS A 76 -14.29 13.29 4.12
N GLY A 77 -14.60 13.29 2.82
CA GLY A 77 -15.80 13.94 2.29
C GLY A 77 -15.71 15.47 2.11
N ASN A 78 -14.62 16.10 2.56
CA ASN A 78 -14.44 17.56 2.38
C ASN A 78 -13.73 17.83 1.04
N LEU A 79 -14.47 18.40 0.09
CA LEU A 79 -13.96 18.72 -1.24
C LEU A 79 -12.93 19.84 -1.28
N ASP A 80 -12.84 20.67 -0.23
CA ASP A 80 -11.86 21.76 -0.14
C ASP A 80 -10.48 21.26 0.37
N HIS A 81 -10.44 20.07 0.97
CA HIS A 81 -9.23 19.44 1.53
C HIS A 81 -8.92 18.07 0.93
N ARG A 82 -9.10 17.90 -0.40
CA ARG A 82 -8.74 16.66 -1.10
C ARG A 82 -7.24 16.53 -1.33
N GLY A 83 -6.78 15.32 -1.55
CA GLY A 83 -5.45 15.04 -2.11
C GLY A 83 -4.52 14.18 -1.26
N ILE A 84 -4.75 14.00 0.04
CA ILE A 84 -3.95 13.11 0.88
C ILE A 84 -4.78 11.87 1.24
N GLY A 85 -4.42 10.72 0.66
CA GLY A 85 -5.09 9.45 0.90
C GLY A 85 -6.43 9.28 0.17
N ASP A 86 -6.84 10.26 -0.64
CA ASP A 86 -8.10 10.25 -1.35
C ASP A 86 -7.95 9.97 -2.85
N VAL A 87 -8.93 9.27 -3.40
CA VAL A 87 -9.13 9.22 -4.84
C VAL A 87 -9.73 10.56 -5.28
N LEU A 88 -9.03 11.30 -6.13
CA LEU A 88 -9.46 12.62 -6.59
C LEU A 88 -10.89 12.58 -7.12
N THR A 89 -11.79 13.33 -6.48
CA THR A 89 -13.19 13.48 -6.86
C THR A 89 -13.44 14.92 -7.24
N LEU A 90 -14.05 15.14 -8.41
CA LEU A 90 -14.43 16.46 -8.93
C LEU A 90 -15.95 16.64 -8.81
N THR A 91 -16.38 17.87 -8.57
CA THR A 91 -17.77 18.24 -8.79
C THR A 91 -18.10 18.21 -10.28
N VAL A 92 -19.40 18.24 -10.62
CA VAL A 92 -19.84 18.30 -12.01
C VAL A 92 -19.35 19.59 -12.70
N GLU A 93 -19.34 20.69 -11.97
CA GLU A 93 -18.88 22.00 -12.48
C GLU A 93 -17.37 21.96 -12.76
N GLU A 94 -16.56 21.49 -11.81
CA GLU A 94 -15.12 21.34 -11.97
C GLU A 94 -14.78 20.42 -13.15
N TYR A 95 -15.52 19.31 -13.29
CA TYR A 95 -15.32 18.41 -14.42
C TYR A 95 -15.64 19.06 -15.76
N ARG A 96 -16.77 19.81 -15.84
CA ARG A 96 -17.19 20.52 -17.06
C ARG A 96 -16.23 21.66 -17.42
N ALA A 97 -15.66 22.33 -16.44
CA ALA A 97 -14.69 23.39 -16.64
C ALA A 97 -13.34 22.90 -17.19
N ARG A 98 -13.04 21.58 -17.09
CA ARG A 98 -11.80 21.02 -17.66
C ARG A 98 -11.84 20.97 -19.18
N SER A 99 -10.64 21.10 -19.79
CA SER A 99 -10.45 20.86 -21.24
C SER A 99 -10.86 19.42 -21.61
N ALA A 100 -11.06 19.14 -22.89
CA ALA A 100 -11.34 17.80 -23.40
C ALA A 100 -10.26 16.79 -22.95
N TRP A 101 -8.98 17.19 -22.99
CA TRP A 101 -7.85 16.40 -22.53
C TRP A 101 -7.88 16.17 -21.01
N GLY A 102 -8.20 17.19 -20.21
CA GLY A 102 -8.37 17.06 -18.77
C GLY A 102 -9.51 16.12 -18.37
N ARG A 103 -10.63 16.14 -19.12
CA ARG A 103 -11.74 15.19 -18.92
C ARG A 103 -11.37 13.78 -19.34
N PHE A 104 -10.59 13.61 -20.41
CA PHE A 104 -10.06 12.29 -20.82
C PHE A 104 -9.20 11.67 -19.72
N TRP A 105 -8.20 12.40 -19.21
CA TRP A 105 -7.33 11.90 -18.13
C TRP A 105 -8.08 11.63 -16.83
N TYR A 106 -9.05 12.46 -16.46
CA TYR A 106 -9.87 12.20 -15.29
C TYR A 106 -10.69 10.92 -15.42
N ARG A 107 -11.28 10.64 -16.59
CA ARG A 107 -12.01 9.39 -16.85
C ARG A 107 -11.07 8.18 -16.84
N THR A 108 -9.90 8.30 -17.45
CA THR A 108 -8.87 7.24 -17.42
C THR A 108 -8.46 6.92 -15.99
N TYR A 109 -8.15 7.94 -15.19
CA TYR A 109 -7.83 7.80 -13.78
C TYR A 109 -8.95 7.12 -12.98
N ARG A 110 -10.22 7.43 -13.28
CA ARG A 110 -11.40 6.86 -12.61
C ARG A 110 -11.85 5.52 -13.20
N ASN A 111 -11.17 5.01 -14.23
CA ASN A 111 -11.48 3.69 -14.78
C ASN A 111 -11.25 2.60 -13.73
N PRO A 112 -12.16 1.63 -13.55
CA PRO A 112 -12.01 0.57 -12.55
C PRO A 112 -10.69 -0.21 -12.64
N VAL A 113 -10.20 -0.50 -13.84
CA VAL A 113 -8.91 -1.20 -14.02
C VAL A 113 -7.76 -0.34 -13.50
N VAL A 114 -7.77 0.97 -13.81
CA VAL A 114 -6.75 1.89 -13.30
C VAL A 114 -6.83 2.00 -11.78
N LEU A 115 -8.03 2.15 -11.22
CA LEU A 115 -8.22 2.33 -9.77
C LEU A 115 -7.91 1.06 -8.97
N PHE A 116 -8.30 -0.11 -9.46
CA PHE A 116 -8.22 -1.35 -8.65
C PHE A 116 -7.03 -2.25 -9.00
N VAL A 117 -6.37 -2.01 -10.14
CA VAL A 117 -5.19 -2.80 -10.53
C VAL A 117 -3.95 -1.91 -10.55
N LEU A 118 -3.93 -0.86 -11.36
CA LEU A 118 -2.74 -0.01 -11.51
C LEU A 118 -2.51 0.92 -10.31
N GLY A 119 -3.58 1.43 -9.72
CA GLY A 119 -3.51 2.33 -8.56
C GLY A 119 -2.85 1.70 -7.34
N PRO A 120 -3.30 0.53 -6.86
CA PRO A 120 -2.65 -0.19 -5.78
C PRO A 120 -1.20 -0.56 -6.11
N SER A 121 -0.93 -1.06 -7.32
CA SER A 121 0.44 -1.39 -7.75
C SER A 121 1.35 -0.16 -7.68
N TYR A 122 0.91 0.99 -8.21
CA TYR A 122 1.64 2.25 -8.12
C TYR A 122 1.86 2.68 -6.65
N LEU A 123 0.79 2.62 -5.83
CA LEU A 123 0.82 3.04 -4.43
C LEU A 123 1.84 2.21 -3.63
N PHE A 124 1.71 0.88 -3.67
CA PHE A 124 2.51 -0.01 -2.83
C PHE A 124 3.94 -0.20 -3.35
N ILE A 125 4.16 -0.21 -4.66
CA ILE A 125 5.49 -0.47 -5.23
C ILE A 125 6.31 0.82 -5.38
N LEU A 126 5.67 1.96 -5.73
CA LEU A 126 6.38 3.20 -6.04
C LEU A 126 6.13 4.31 -5.02
N GLN A 127 4.89 4.71 -4.80
CA GLN A 127 4.58 5.87 -3.97
C GLN A 127 5.03 5.70 -2.52
N ASN A 128 4.83 4.52 -1.94
CA ASN A 128 5.23 4.22 -0.56
C ASN A 128 6.76 4.15 -0.36
N ARG A 129 7.57 4.30 -1.41
CA ARG A 129 9.04 4.31 -1.26
C ARG A 129 9.58 5.61 -0.69
N LEU A 130 8.81 6.67 -0.75
CA LEU A 130 9.15 7.99 -0.19
C LEU A 130 8.01 8.48 0.71
N PRO A 131 8.27 9.38 1.69
CA PRO A 131 7.22 9.91 2.56
C PRO A 131 6.40 10.99 1.85
N PHE A 132 5.75 10.67 0.72
CA PHE A 132 4.93 11.62 -0.04
C PHE A 132 3.85 12.26 0.83
N GLY A 133 3.66 13.58 0.66
CA GLY A 133 2.78 14.39 1.50
C GLY A 133 3.38 14.79 2.85
N LEU A 134 4.49 14.17 3.30
CA LEU A 134 5.14 14.42 4.58
C LEU A 134 6.66 14.68 4.46
N MET A 135 7.17 14.97 3.25
CA MET A 135 8.62 15.15 3.00
C MET A 135 9.24 16.25 3.85
N HIS A 136 8.48 17.29 4.18
CA HIS A 136 8.91 18.42 5.00
C HIS A 136 8.41 18.35 6.47
N SER A 137 7.74 17.25 6.85
CA SER A 137 7.08 17.11 8.17
C SER A 137 7.99 16.51 9.24
N GLY A 138 9.27 16.29 8.94
CA GLY A 138 10.28 15.86 9.89
C GLY A 138 10.93 14.51 9.57
N TRP A 139 12.07 14.28 10.23
CA TRP A 139 12.94 13.13 9.99
C TRP A 139 12.30 11.77 10.28
N ARG A 140 11.36 11.72 11.21
CA ARG A 140 10.62 10.49 11.57
C ARG A 140 9.99 9.80 10.35
N TYR A 141 9.45 10.56 9.42
CA TYR A 141 8.79 9.98 8.23
C TYR A 141 9.81 9.44 7.23
N TRP A 142 10.96 10.09 7.12
CA TRP A 142 12.08 9.60 6.32
C TRP A 142 12.66 8.31 6.91
N THR A 143 12.88 8.24 8.22
CA THR A 143 13.36 7.00 8.87
C THR A 143 12.36 5.86 8.72
N SER A 144 11.05 6.13 8.80
CA SER A 144 10.02 5.13 8.55
C SER A 144 10.06 4.60 7.12
N ALA A 145 10.11 5.50 6.11
CA ALA A 145 10.13 5.11 4.71
C ALA A 145 11.43 4.37 4.35
N MET A 146 12.59 4.92 4.69
CA MET A 146 13.89 4.31 4.36
C MET A 146 14.15 3.03 5.14
N GLY A 147 13.78 2.97 6.43
CA GLY A 147 13.86 1.75 7.22
C GLY A 147 12.99 0.63 6.67
N THR A 148 11.75 0.94 6.29
CA THR A 148 10.86 -0.04 5.62
C THR A 148 11.46 -0.50 4.29
N ASN A 149 11.99 0.40 3.46
CA ASN A 149 12.64 0.06 2.19
C ASN A 149 13.86 -0.85 2.39
N ALA A 150 14.70 -0.56 3.38
CA ALA A 150 15.85 -1.39 3.71
C ALA A 150 15.42 -2.81 4.13
N MET A 151 14.41 -2.93 5.00
CA MET A 151 13.89 -4.22 5.43
C MET A 151 13.23 -5.00 4.28
N ILE A 152 12.51 -4.33 3.38
CA ILE A 152 11.98 -4.94 2.15
C ILE A 152 13.14 -5.47 1.28
N ALA A 153 14.17 -4.66 1.04
CA ALA A 153 15.31 -5.06 0.23
C ALA A 153 16.05 -6.28 0.82
N ILE A 154 16.26 -6.29 2.15
CA ILE A 154 16.85 -7.44 2.86
C ILE A 154 15.94 -8.67 2.71
N GLY A 155 14.64 -8.53 2.94
CA GLY A 155 13.69 -9.64 2.83
C GLY A 155 13.64 -10.22 1.41
N LEU A 156 13.60 -9.37 0.38
CA LEU A 156 13.64 -9.78 -1.02
C LEU A 156 14.96 -10.49 -1.37
N ALA A 157 16.09 -9.93 -0.93
CA ALA A 157 17.40 -10.54 -1.16
C ALA A 157 17.49 -11.94 -0.52
N LEU A 158 17.00 -12.10 0.72
CA LEU A 158 16.95 -13.38 1.40
C LEU A 158 16.01 -14.37 0.68
N MET A 159 14.84 -13.95 0.25
CA MET A 159 13.90 -14.81 -0.50
C MET A 159 14.53 -15.29 -1.81
N ILE A 160 15.17 -14.38 -2.56
CA ILE A 160 15.83 -14.71 -3.82
C ILE A 160 17.02 -15.68 -3.57
N TRP A 161 17.80 -15.43 -2.54
CA TRP A 161 18.95 -16.28 -2.20
C TRP A 161 18.53 -17.69 -1.79
N LEU A 162 17.46 -17.83 -1.00
CA LEU A 162 16.99 -19.13 -0.49
C LEU A 162 16.13 -19.90 -1.49
N GLY A 163 15.34 -19.25 -2.31
CA GLY A 163 14.31 -19.89 -3.15
C GLY A 163 14.25 -19.42 -4.60
N GLY A 164 15.18 -18.55 -5.02
CA GLY A 164 15.16 -17.95 -6.36
C GLY A 164 14.10 -16.86 -6.50
N PHE A 165 13.92 -16.38 -7.72
CA PHE A 165 13.05 -15.23 -8.00
C PHE A 165 11.54 -15.57 -7.97
N MET A 166 11.16 -16.83 -8.28
CA MET A 166 9.76 -17.25 -8.36
C MET A 166 8.95 -17.06 -7.07
N PRO A 167 9.45 -17.34 -5.85
CA PRO A 167 8.71 -17.07 -4.62
C PRO A 167 8.31 -15.60 -4.46
N VAL A 168 9.13 -14.66 -4.92
CA VAL A 168 8.84 -13.23 -4.87
C VAL A 168 7.63 -12.90 -5.73
N LEU A 169 7.59 -13.38 -6.97
CA LEU A 169 6.47 -13.17 -7.91
C LEU A 169 5.14 -13.78 -7.43
N LEU A 170 5.19 -14.82 -6.61
CA LEU A 170 3.98 -15.50 -6.10
C LEU A 170 3.45 -14.89 -4.80
N ILE A 171 4.20 -13.99 -4.16
CA ILE A 171 3.78 -13.31 -2.92
C ILE A 171 3.25 -11.91 -3.24
N TYR A 172 3.87 -11.21 -4.19
CA TYR A 172 3.58 -9.83 -4.58
C TYR A 172 3.12 -9.69 -6.03
#